data_eaab1aa7078078d3b0ad3f4699ad7cdf
#
_entry.id   eaab1aa7078078d3b0ad3f4699ad7cdf
#
_cell.length_a   1.000
_cell.length_b   1.000
_cell.length_c   1.000
_cell.angle_alpha   90.00
_cell.angle_beta   90.00
_cell.angle_gamma   90.00
#
_symmetry.space_group_name_H-M   'P 1'
#
loop_
_entity.id
_entity.type
_entity.pdbx_description
1 polymer ?
#
loop_
_entity_poly.entity_id
_entity_poly.type
_entity_poly.pdbx_seq_one_letter_code
_entity_poly.pdbx_strand_id
1 'polypeptide(L)'
;MKMELNDASISRRNLLRGAATAALLLPFGATLASCAAPSGGGGGGDKPAGEVSADNPFGVAANSKVDAVIFDGGYGIDYVENAAKIMEGNKNLDGVSIKVASSTKIAQELQPRFVGGTPPDLIDNSGANSIGWNTILDQLEDLSDVLESENLEGKKIADTLFDGVKAPGTFGDKFAAINYVFTTYGIWYSGSLFEENGWEPPKTWKDLKALGAAAKEKGKYLFLWGKEAATYYQTFVIDSAVIQSGDDVRLPLENLEEGCWSHPTLQAILTELHDLIQAGYVKPGGGGTQFTQAQAQWSLDQEALLYPSGSWIENEMKKTTKDGFQMKGVREMPFDDNATTPAGFMRAEAGEPFIVPSKAKNPEGGKELLRTMLSKESATAFSKEKLAPTVVKDIVPDDGFGSTALVSQVEMIAAAGSGMFTIMSTNLYGMNSDQLPIWNSFLDGKMSVAEITKQLQGLVDKVRNDSSVTKIEIK
;
A
#
# COMPACT_ATOMS: atom_id res chain seq x y z
N MET A 1 -34.34 -15.31 -49.64
CA MET A 1 -33.01 -15.37 -50.27
C MET A 1 -32.01 -15.52 -49.11
N LYS A 2 -31.62 -16.79 -48.84
CA LYS A 2 -30.67 -17.15 -47.77
C LYS A 2 -29.27 -16.97 -48.32
N MET A 3 -28.41 -16.26 -47.62
CA MET A 3 -26.99 -16.16 -47.91
C MET A 3 -26.25 -16.95 -46.79
N GLU A 4 -25.64 -18.06 -47.19
CA GLU A 4 -24.76 -18.88 -46.35
C GLU A 4 -23.38 -18.20 -46.28
N LEU A 5 -22.84 -18.04 -45.08
CA LEU A 5 -21.46 -17.64 -44.84
C LEU A 5 -20.63 -18.89 -44.53
N ASN A 6 -19.67 -19.12 -45.41
CA ASN A 6 -18.68 -20.22 -45.29
C ASN A 6 -17.66 -19.92 -44.17
N ASP A 7 -17.56 -20.86 -43.25
CA ASP A 7 -16.50 -21.00 -42.28
C ASP A 7 -15.20 -21.47 -42.95
N ALA A 8 -14.16 -20.63 -42.91
CA ALA A 8 -12.81 -21.04 -43.26
C ALA A 8 -11.94 -21.08 -42.00
N SER A 9 -11.82 -22.24 -41.40
CA SER A 9 -10.92 -22.52 -40.31
C SER A 9 -9.46 -22.56 -40.79
N ILE A 10 -8.63 -21.59 -40.38
CA ILE A 10 -7.18 -21.62 -40.62
C ILE A 10 -6.49 -22.37 -39.48
N SER A 11 -5.97 -23.54 -39.83
CA SER A 11 -5.22 -24.43 -38.95
C SER A 11 -3.83 -23.87 -38.63
N ARG A 12 -3.45 -23.82 -37.33
CA ARG A 12 -2.17 -23.33 -36.76
C ARG A 12 -0.94 -24.15 -37.15
N ARG A 13 -1.04 -25.08 -38.10
CA ARG A 13 0.04 -26.06 -38.46
C ARG A 13 0.88 -25.69 -39.68
N ASN A 14 0.56 -24.62 -40.41
CA ASN A 14 1.22 -24.29 -41.69
C ASN A 14 2.15 -23.07 -41.70
N LEU A 15 2.59 -22.57 -40.54
CA LEU A 15 3.45 -21.37 -40.44
C LEU A 15 4.92 -21.69 -40.08
N LEU A 16 5.32 -22.95 -40.11
CA LEU A 16 6.71 -23.37 -39.78
C LEU A 16 7.44 -24.12 -40.89
N ARG A 17 7.31 -23.66 -42.12
CA ARG A 17 8.19 -24.17 -43.20
C ARG A 17 8.48 -23.03 -44.18
N GLY A 18 9.66 -22.44 -44.07
CA GLY A 18 10.21 -21.57 -45.14
C GLY A 18 11.14 -20.50 -44.63
N ALA A 19 12.37 -20.81 -44.35
CA ALA A 19 13.55 -19.96 -44.56
C ALA A 19 14.81 -20.73 -44.16
N ALA A 20 15.36 -21.47 -45.08
CA ALA A 20 16.77 -21.89 -45.02
C ALA A 20 17.49 -21.36 -46.26
N THR A 21 18.78 -21.03 -46.06
CA THR A 21 19.84 -20.79 -47.05
C THR A 21 19.99 -19.40 -47.65
N ALA A 22 21.06 -18.71 -47.20
CA ALA A 22 22.14 -18.28 -48.07
C ALA A 22 23.37 -17.83 -47.23
N ALA A 23 24.38 -18.69 -47.19
CA ALA A 23 25.71 -18.34 -46.74
C ALA A 23 26.50 -17.84 -47.96
N LEU A 24 27.29 -16.78 -47.81
CA LEU A 24 28.44 -16.48 -48.68
C LEU A 24 29.59 -15.84 -47.89
N LEU A 25 30.73 -16.47 -48.05
CA LEU A 25 32.09 -16.27 -47.54
C LEU A 25 32.76 -15.04 -48.19
N LEU A 26 33.67 -14.34 -47.58
CA LEU A 26 35.12 -14.41 -47.43
C LEU A 26 35.76 -13.03 -47.14
N PRO A 27 37.07 -12.83 -46.96
CA PRO A 27 37.84 -13.03 -45.73
C PRO A 27 38.86 -11.91 -45.38
N PHE A 28 39.64 -12.13 -44.30
CA PHE A 28 41.02 -11.67 -44.00
C PHE A 28 41.35 -10.26 -43.50
N GLY A 29 42.06 -10.26 -42.40
CA GLY A 29 42.97 -9.24 -41.97
C GLY A 29 43.23 -9.23 -40.46
N ALA A 30 44.24 -10.00 -40.06
CA ALA A 30 44.73 -10.08 -38.69
C ALA A 30 45.53 -8.86 -38.29
N THR A 31 45.54 -8.47 -37.02
CA THR A 31 46.78 -8.32 -36.23
C THR A 31 46.47 -8.31 -34.72
N LEU A 32 47.31 -9.05 -34.01
CA LEU A 32 47.42 -9.31 -32.60
C LEU A 32 47.83 -8.08 -31.78
N ALA A 33 47.29 -7.95 -30.59
CA ALA A 33 48.08 -7.75 -29.38
C ALA A 33 47.26 -7.98 -28.10
N SER A 34 47.60 -8.99 -27.42
CA SER A 34 47.44 -9.43 -26.03
C SER A 34 47.34 -8.34 -24.97
N CYS A 35 46.36 -8.51 -24.02
CA CYS A 35 46.71 -8.63 -22.58
C CYS A 35 45.50 -9.20 -21.84
N ALA A 36 45.76 -10.25 -21.07
CA ALA A 36 44.82 -11.03 -20.36
C ALA A 36 44.39 -10.38 -19.04
N ALA A 37 43.10 -10.46 -18.73
CA ALA A 37 42.55 -10.50 -17.37
C ALA A 37 41.18 -11.20 -17.40
N PRO A 38 40.72 -11.86 -16.31
CA PRO A 38 39.83 -13.00 -16.41
C PRO A 38 38.37 -12.58 -16.61
N SER A 39 37.71 -13.36 -17.46
CA SER A 39 36.30 -13.24 -17.81
C SER A 39 35.37 -13.72 -16.71
N GLY A 40 34.46 -12.85 -16.28
CA GLY A 40 33.17 -13.21 -15.69
C GLY A 40 32.09 -12.82 -16.70
N GLY A 41 31.38 -13.81 -17.24
CA GLY A 41 30.42 -13.58 -18.30
C GLY A 41 29.09 -13.01 -17.84
N GLY A 42 28.49 -12.19 -18.70
CA GLY A 42 27.14 -11.68 -18.58
C GLY A 42 26.92 -10.62 -19.65
N GLY A 43 26.35 -10.98 -20.81
CA GLY A 43 26.07 -10.05 -21.89
C GLY A 43 24.98 -9.06 -21.55
N GLY A 44 25.36 -7.85 -21.22
CA GLY A 44 24.53 -6.64 -21.22
C GLY A 44 25.35 -5.56 -21.86
N GLY A 45 24.81 -4.87 -22.85
CA GLY A 45 25.50 -3.73 -23.44
C GLY A 45 25.84 -2.70 -22.37
N ASP A 46 27.11 -2.27 -22.33
CA ASP A 46 27.59 -1.23 -21.42
C ASP A 46 26.72 0.03 -21.56
N LYS A 47 25.79 0.21 -20.60
CA LYS A 47 25.14 1.51 -20.42
C LYS A 47 26.24 2.46 -19.91
N PRO A 48 26.34 3.70 -20.42
CA PRO A 48 27.23 4.67 -19.82
C PRO A 48 26.79 4.90 -18.37
N ALA A 49 27.54 4.36 -17.43
CA ALA A 49 27.33 4.61 -16.00
C ALA A 49 27.93 5.99 -15.67
N GLY A 50 27.22 6.75 -14.83
CA GLY A 50 27.78 7.96 -14.23
C GLY A 50 28.81 7.61 -13.16
N GLU A 51 29.59 8.58 -12.75
CA GLU A 51 30.56 8.42 -11.66
C GLU A 51 29.81 8.31 -10.31
N VAL A 52 30.13 7.27 -9.54
CA VAL A 52 29.60 7.09 -8.19
C VAL A 52 30.30 8.03 -7.22
N SER A 53 29.54 8.84 -6.52
CA SER A 53 30.02 9.80 -5.51
C SER A 53 28.98 9.94 -4.37
N ALA A 54 29.32 10.68 -3.31
CA ALA A 54 28.36 10.97 -2.25
C ALA A 54 27.10 11.69 -2.78
N ASP A 55 27.25 12.55 -3.76
CA ASP A 55 26.16 13.31 -4.39
C ASP A 55 25.42 12.55 -5.50
N ASN A 56 26.01 11.46 -6.00
CA ASN A 56 25.46 10.55 -7.01
C ASN A 56 25.73 9.08 -6.63
N PRO A 57 25.17 8.59 -5.52
CA PRO A 57 25.55 7.30 -4.95
C PRO A 57 25.21 6.10 -5.84
N PHE A 58 24.30 6.25 -6.77
CA PHE A 58 23.89 5.17 -7.69
C PHE A 58 24.55 5.28 -9.07
N GLY A 59 25.35 6.31 -9.33
CA GLY A 59 26.02 6.47 -10.62
C GLY A 59 25.06 6.79 -11.76
N VAL A 60 24.10 7.69 -11.53
CA VAL A 60 23.16 8.15 -12.58
C VAL A 60 23.95 8.85 -13.70
N ALA A 61 23.77 8.40 -14.94
CA ALA A 61 24.47 8.98 -16.07
C ALA A 61 23.94 10.38 -16.42
N ALA A 62 24.83 11.27 -16.82
CA ALA A 62 24.45 12.59 -17.32
C ALA A 62 23.50 12.48 -18.54
N ASN A 63 22.59 13.43 -18.68
CA ASN A 63 21.57 13.47 -19.74
C ASN A 63 20.69 12.23 -19.83
N SER A 64 20.60 11.42 -18.77
CA SER A 64 19.74 10.25 -18.73
C SER A 64 18.27 10.62 -18.51
N LYS A 65 17.39 9.68 -18.83
CA LYS A 65 15.94 9.83 -18.63
C LYS A 65 15.44 8.83 -17.60
N VAL A 66 14.54 9.28 -16.74
CA VAL A 66 13.85 8.43 -15.78
C VAL A 66 12.36 8.37 -16.15
N ASP A 67 11.81 7.17 -16.28
CA ASP A 67 10.38 6.91 -16.52
C ASP A 67 9.74 6.40 -15.21
N ALA A 68 8.96 7.24 -14.56
CA ALA A 68 8.25 6.91 -13.33
C ALA A 68 6.75 6.77 -13.59
N VAL A 69 6.13 5.70 -13.10
CA VAL A 69 4.67 5.49 -13.16
C VAL A 69 4.13 5.38 -11.75
N ILE A 70 3.24 6.31 -11.40
CA ILE A 70 2.77 6.54 -10.03
C ILE A 70 1.28 6.26 -9.95
N PHE A 71 0.87 5.61 -8.88
CA PHE A 71 -0.54 5.39 -8.59
C PHE A 71 -1.24 6.73 -8.31
N ASP A 72 -2.27 7.02 -9.09
CA ASP A 72 -3.08 8.24 -8.95
C ASP A 72 -4.29 7.95 -8.06
N GLY A 73 -4.02 7.84 -6.77
CA GLY A 73 -4.99 7.58 -5.71
C GLY A 73 -5.23 8.79 -4.81
N GLY A 74 -5.48 8.54 -3.52
CA GLY A 74 -5.82 9.57 -2.53
C GLY A 74 -4.77 10.67 -2.37
N TYR A 75 -3.50 10.39 -2.67
CA TYR A 75 -2.41 11.38 -2.61
C TYR A 75 -2.10 12.04 -3.95
N GLY A 76 -2.64 11.54 -5.08
CA GLY A 76 -2.28 12.01 -6.43
C GLY A 76 -0.81 11.72 -6.76
N ILE A 77 -0.24 12.44 -7.73
CA ILE A 77 1.14 12.21 -8.20
C ILE A 77 2.08 13.42 -8.03
N ASP A 78 1.55 14.56 -7.69
CA ASP A 78 2.24 15.85 -7.63
C ASP A 78 3.41 15.88 -6.63
N TYR A 79 3.39 15.06 -5.59
CA TYR A 79 4.50 14.91 -4.66
C TYR A 79 5.73 14.26 -5.32
N VAL A 80 5.53 13.31 -6.26
CA VAL A 80 6.63 12.74 -7.05
C VAL A 80 7.10 13.72 -8.12
N GLU A 81 6.19 14.48 -8.72
CA GLU A 81 6.55 15.57 -9.64
C GLU A 81 7.39 16.66 -8.94
N ASN A 82 7.10 16.94 -7.65
CA ASN A 82 7.91 17.84 -6.85
C ASN A 82 9.32 17.27 -6.61
N ALA A 83 9.43 16.00 -6.21
CA ALA A 83 10.72 15.33 -6.05
C ALA A 83 11.51 15.27 -7.38
N ALA A 84 10.82 15.03 -8.50
CA ALA A 84 11.44 15.08 -9.84
C ALA A 84 12.07 16.45 -10.13
N LYS A 85 11.38 17.56 -9.82
CA LYS A 85 11.92 18.91 -9.99
C LYS A 85 13.14 19.16 -9.10
N ILE A 86 13.13 18.66 -7.86
CA ILE A 86 14.29 18.75 -6.95
C ILE A 86 15.47 17.98 -7.55
N MET A 87 15.26 16.75 -8.02
CA MET A 87 16.28 15.93 -8.66
C MET A 87 16.83 16.57 -9.95
N GLU A 88 15.98 17.08 -10.83
CA GLU A 88 16.38 17.79 -12.04
C GLU A 88 17.17 19.08 -11.76
N GLY A 89 16.89 19.71 -10.61
CA GLY A 89 17.63 20.90 -10.12
C GLY A 89 18.97 20.58 -9.49
N ASN A 90 19.30 19.30 -9.25
CA ASN A 90 20.56 18.89 -8.63
C ASN A 90 21.72 19.04 -9.63
N LYS A 91 22.64 19.94 -9.33
CA LYS A 91 23.80 20.25 -10.19
C LYS A 91 24.77 19.08 -10.39
N ASN A 92 24.69 18.07 -9.51
CA ASN A 92 25.52 16.87 -9.60
C ASN A 92 24.92 15.80 -10.53
N LEU A 93 23.71 16.03 -11.05
CA LEU A 93 22.97 15.16 -11.96
C LEU A 93 22.70 15.89 -13.30
N ASP A 94 23.77 16.23 -14.02
CA ASP A 94 23.72 17.08 -15.21
C ASP A 94 22.80 16.54 -16.30
N GLY A 95 21.81 17.34 -16.70
CA GLY A 95 20.90 17.06 -17.81
C GLY A 95 19.94 15.89 -17.60
N VAL A 96 19.80 15.37 -16.37
CA VAL A 96 18.79 14.33 -16.05
C VAL A 96 17.39 14.90 -16.21
N SER A 97 16.50 14.12 -16.82
CA SER A 97 15.08 14.49 -16.98
C SER A 97 14.17 13.38 -16.52
N ILE A 98 13.12 13.73 -15.80
CA ILE A 98 12.18 12.77 -15.22
C ILE A 98 10.80 12.93 -15.87
N LYS A 99 10.24 11.83 -16.35
CA LYS A 99 8.85 11.75 -16.78
C LYS A 99 8.05 11.04 -15.72
N VAL A 100 7.13 11.75 -15.07
CA VAL A 100 6.14 11.18 -14.16
C VAL A 100 4.84 10.97 -14.92
N ALA A 101 4.30 9.76 -14.85
CA ALA A 101 3.01 9.40 -15.45
C ALA A 101 2.08 8.85 -14.36
N SER A 102 0.79 9.18 -14.44
CA SER A 102 -0.22 8.67 -13.51
C SER A 102 -0.89 7.40 -14.03
N SER A 103 -1.30 6.51 -13.13
CA SER A 103 -2.15 5.36 -13.44
C SER A 103 -3.01 4.98 -12.24
N THR A 104 -4.30 4.70 -12.48
CA THR A 104 -5.21 4.08 -11.50
C THR A 104 -5.32 2.57 -11.69
N LYS A 105 -4.55 1.98 -12.64
CA LYS A 105 -4.64 0.58 -13.08
C LYS A 105 -3.27 -0.05 -13.23
N ILE A 106 -2.45 0.07 -12.20
CA ILE A 106 -1.02 -0.29 -12.21
C ILE A 106 -0.77 -1.69 -12.81
N ALA A 107 -1.45 -2.75 -12.32
CA ALA A 107 -1.24 -4.09 -12.86
C ALA A 107 -1.62 -4.19 -14.34
N GLN A 108 -2.78 -3.63 -14.71
CA GLN A 108 -3.28 -3.75 -16.09
C GLN A 108 -2.33 -3.09 -17.10
N GLU A 109 -1.74 -1.97 -16.74
CA GLU A 109 -0.86 -1.20 -17.63
C GLU A 109 0.59 -1.67 -17.59
N LEU A 110 1.08 -2.14 -16.44
CA LEU A 110 2.50 -2.43 -16.26
C LEU A 110 2.87 -3.92 -16.36
N GLN A 111 1.98 -4.87 -16.03
CA GLN A 111 2.29 -6.30 -16.24
C GLN A 111 2.75 -6.60 -17.69
N PRO A 112 2.11 -6.07 -18.75
CA PRO A 112 2.62 -6.27 -20.11
C PRO A 112 4.04 -5.71 -20.32
N ARG A 113 4.39 -4.61 -19.62
CA ARG A 113 5.73 -4.02 -19.70
C ARG A 113 6.77 -4.88 -18.99
N PHE A 114 6.44 -5.52 -17.85
CA PHE A 114 7.31 -6.51 -17.19
C PHE A 114 7.56 -7.71 -18.09
N VAL A 115 6.51 -8.27 -18.69
CA VAL A 115 6.62 -9.40 -19.64
C VAL A 115 7.46 -9.00 -20.87
N GLY A 116 7.27 -7.79 -21.38
CA GLY A 116 8.01 -7.26 -22.55
C GLY A 116 9.44 -6.82 -22.25
N GLY A 117 9.89 -6.88 -20.98
CA GLY A 117 11.24 -6.47 -20.57
C GLY A 117 11.51 -4.96 -20.68
N THR A 118 10.48 -4.14 -20.59
CA THR A 118 10.56 -2.68 -20.66
C THR A 118 9.76 -2.01 -19.53
N PRO A 119 9.92 -2.44 -18.26
CA PRO A 119 9.24 -1.80 -17.14
C PRO A 119 9.71 -0.34 -16.96
N PRO A 120 8.94 0.51 -16.24
CA PRO A 120 9.39 1.83 -15.80
C PRO A 120 10.63 1.74 -14.90
N ASP A 121 11.30 2.88 -14.68
CA ASP A 121 12.48 2.95 -13.81
C ASP A 121 12.08 3.09 -12.33
N LEU A 122 10.92 3.68 -12.05
CA LEU A 122 10.31 3.74 -10.72
C LEU A 122 8.82 3.51 -10.86
N ILE A 123 8.25 2.71 -9.96
CA ILE A 123 6.80 2.43 -9.92
C ILE A 123 6.30 2.59 -8.50
N ASP A 124 5.20 3.29 -8.34
CA ASP A 124 4.35 3.19 -7.16
C ASP A 124 3.34 2.06 -7.39
N ASN A 125 3.52 0.93 -6.70
CA ASN A 125 2.72 -0.28 -6.87
C ASN A 125 1.51 -0.31 -5.93
N SER A 126 0.78 0.79 -5.84
CA SER A 126 -0.35 0.98 -4.92
C SER A 126 -1.71 0.69 -5.56
N GLY A 127 -2.74 0.81 -4.73
CA GLY A 127 -4.15 0.73 -5.10
C GLY A 127 -4.68 -0.68 -5.26
N ALA A 128 -5.99 -0.77 -5.47
CA ALA A 128 -6.70 -2.06 -5.60
C ALA A 128 -6.30 -2.88 -6.83
N ASN A 129 -5.67 -2.22 -7.82
CA ASN A 129 -5.17 -2.85 -9.05
C ASN A 129 -3.62 -2.86 -9.09
N SER A 130 -2.97 -3.01 -7.95
CA SER A 130 -1.52 -3.20 -7.86
C SER A 130 -1.08 -4.55 -8.43
N ILE A 131 0.19 -4.65 -8.84
CA ILE A 131 0.75 -5.91 -9.31
C ILE A 131 1.01 -6.80 -8.10
N GLY A 132 0.54 -8.05 -8.15
CA GLY A 132 0.78 -9.01 -7.09
C GLY A 132 2.29 -9.30 -6.92
N TRP A 133 2.79 -9.17 -5.71
CA TRP A 133 4.22 -9.34 -5.37
C TRP A 133 4.79 -10.66 -5.86
N ASN A 134 4.05 -11.75 -5.70
CA ASN A 134 4.42 -13.09 -6.13
C ASN A 134 4.70 -13.21 -7.63
N THR A 135 4.32 -12.22 -8.45
CA THR A 135 4.51 -12.24 -9.90
C THR A 135 5.69 -11.41 -10.38
N ILE A 136 6.19 -10.50 -9.56
CA ILE A 136 7.24 -9.55 -9.97
C ILE A 136 8.47 -9.54 -9.06
N LEU A 137 8.44 -10.15 -7.88
CA LEU A 137 9.48 -10.05 -6.86
C LEU A 137 10.89 -10.39 -7.40
N ASP A 138 11.01 -11.38 -8.28
CA ASP A 138 12.27 -11.78 -8.92
C ASP A 138 12.81 -10.74 -9.91
N GLN A 139 11.97 -9.79 -10.31
CA GLN A 139 12.27 -8.78 -11.32
C GLN A 139 12.52 -7.40 -10.71
N LEU A 140 12.61 -7.30 -9.39
CA LEU A 140 12.86 -6.04 -8.67
C LEU A 140 14.31 -5.95 -8.23
N GLU A 141 14.80 -4.73 -8.05
CA GLU A 141 16.06 -4.46 -7.37
C GLU A 141 15.95 -4.74 -5.85
N ASP A 142 17.06 -4.98 -5.20
CA ASP A 142 17.20 -4.83 -3.75
C ASP A 142 17.49 -3.35 -3.44
N LEU A 143 16.68 -2.74 -2.60
CA LEU A 143 16.76 -1.32 -2.27
C LEU A 143 17.52 -1.06 -0.96
N SER A 144 18.25 -2.04 -0.44
CA SER A 144 19.05 -1.86 0.77
C SER A 144 20.14 -0.80 0.58
N ASP A 145 20.69 -0.65 -0.62
CA ASP A 145 21.66 0.37 -0.97
C ASP A 145 21.09 1.80 -0.89
N VAL A 146 19.79 1.97 -1.15
CA VAL A 146 19.11 3.26 -0.94
C VAL A 146 19.11 3.64 0.54
N LEU A 147 18.81 2.70 1.42
CA LEU A 147 18.82 2.94 2.87
C LEU A 147 20.23 3.22 3.43
N GLU A 148 21.24 2.60 2.84
CA GLU A 148 22.64 2.78 3.24
C GLU A 148 23.26 4.07 2.69
N SER A 149 22.65 4.68 1.67
CA SER A 149 23.11 5.95 1.09
C SER A 149 22.78 7.15 2.00
N GLU A 150 23.46 8.27 1.75
CA GLU A 150 23.13 9.54 2.37
C GLU A 150 21.98 10.22 1.63
N ASN A 151 21.05 10.83 2.35
CA ASN A 151 20.04 11.70 1.78
C ASN A 151 20.64 13.03 1.29
N LEU A 152 19.81 13.94 0.76
CA LEU A 152 20.27 15.23 0.24
C LEU A 152 20.86 16.15 1.33
N GLU A 153 20.59 15.86 2.60
CA GLU A 153 21.08 16.58 3.76
C GLU A 153 22.36 15.94 4.37
N GLY A 154 22.95 14.93 3.71
CA GLY A 154 24.17 14.25 4.15
C GLY A 154 23.99 13.35 5.36
N LYS A 155 22.78 12.82 5.59
CA LYS A 155 22.48 11.86 6.64
C LYS A 155 22.18 10.51 6.03
N LYS A 156 22.65 9.43 6.64
CA LYS A 156 22.25 8.07 6.25
C LYS A 156 20.75 7.93 6.27
N ILE A 157 20.13 7.51 5.16
CA ILE A 157 18.67 7.44 5.03
C ILE A 157 18.06 6.56 6.11
N ALA A 158 18.64 5.38 6.38
CA ALA A 158 18.15 4.48 7.43
C ALA A 158 17.98 5.16 8.79
N ASP A 159 18.86 6.12 9.14
CA ASP A 159 18.82 6.82 10.42
C ASP A 159 17.74 7.90 10.50
N THR A 160 17.19 8.32 9.34
CA THR A 160 16.15 9.34 9.23
C THR A 160 14.74 8.78 9.18
N LEU A 161 14.58 7.47 9.12
CA LEU A 161 13.28 6.79 9.01
C LEU A 161 12.76 6.35 10.38
N PHE A 162 11.44 6.20 10.49
CA PHE A 162 10.83 5.55 11.64
C PHE A 162 11.27 4.10 11.75
N ASP A 163 11.27 3.57 12.96
CA ASP A 163 11.55 2.15 13.21
C ASP A 163 10.48 1.28 12.54
N GLY A 164 10.88 0.09 12.07
CA GLY A 164 9.97 -0.89 11.49
C GLY A 164 9.60 -0.66 10.02
N VAL A 165 9.92 0.49 9.41
CA VAL A 165 9.53 0.83 8.03
C VAL A 165 10.13 -0.08 6.95
N LYS A 166 11.19 -0.82 7.28
CA LYS A 166 11.81 -1.79 6.37
C LYS A 166 10.99 -3.08 6.23
N ALA A 167 10.34 -3.51 7.32
CA ALA A 167 9.64 -4.80 7.38
C ALA A 167 8.58 -4.97 6.28
N PRO A 168 7.67 -4.00 6.01
CA PRO A 168 6.64 -4.15 4.99
C PRO A 168 7.15 -4.26 3.55
N GLY A 169 8.39 -3.83 3.30
CA GLY A 169 9.04 -3.91 1.99
C GLY A 169 10.00 -5.09 1.85
N THR A 170 10.12 -5.94 2.88
CA THR A 170 11.05 -7.08 2.91
C THR A 170 10.30 -8.38 2.64
N PHE A 171 10.75 -9.11 1.64
CA PHE A 171 10.19 -10.40 1.23
C PHE A 171 11.30 -11.45 1.28
N GLY A 172 11.27 -12.32 2.30
CA GLY A 172 12.41 -13.19 2.60
C GLY A 172 13.66 -12.39 2.96
N ASP A 173 14.74 -12.58 2.21
CA ASP A 173 15.99 -11.85 2.40
C ASP A 173 16.10 -10.56 1.56
N LYS A 174 15.08 -10.26 0.71
CA LYS A 174 15.12 -9.16 -0.24
C LYS A 174 14.30 -7.97 0.24
N PHE A 175 14.91 -6.81 0.33
CA PHE A 175 14.23 -5.54 0.55
C PHE A 175 13.83 -4.93 -0.80
N ALA A 176 12.63 -5.24 -1.27
CA ALA A 176 12.18 -4.98 -2.63
C ALA A 176 11.35 -3.70 -2.81
N ALA A 177 10.89 -3.10 -1.71
CA ALA A 177 10.07 -1.88 -1.78
C ALA A 177 10.40 -0.91 -0.65
N ILE A 178 10.38 0.37 -0.98
CA ILE A 178 10.32 1.45 0.00
C ILE A 178 8.90 2.00 0.00
N ASN A 179 8.23 1.78 1.09
CA ASN A 179 6.92 2.33 1.32
C ASN A 179 7.09 3.77 1.79
N TYR A 180 6.63 4.72 0.98
CA TYR A 180 6.96 6.14 1.19
C TYR A 180 6.07 6.81 2.23
N VAL A 181 4.80 6.44 2.27
CA VAL A 181 3.84 7.01 3.20
C VAL A 181 3.75 6.14 4.44
N PHE A 182 3.83 6.74 5.61
CA PHE A 182 3.55 6.04 6.85
C PHE A 182 2.04 5.97 7.05
N THR A 183 1.44 4.89 6.56
CA THR A 183 0.00 4.70 6.65
C THR A 183 -0.36 4.18 8.03
N THR A 184 -1.12 4.96 8.77
CA THR A 184 -1.79 4.50 9.99
C THR A 184 -3.23 4.12 9.67
N TYR A 185 -3.66 2.97 10.18
CA TYR A 185 -5.05 2.59 10.19
C TYR A 185 -5.66 2.97 11.54
N GLY A 186 -6.95 3.22 11.55
CA GLY A 186 -7.62 3.60 12.79
C GLY A 186 -9.08 3.94 12.59
N ILE A 187 -9.67 4.41 13.67
CA ILE A 187 -11.05 4.85 13.73
C ILE A 187 -11.08 6.37 13.78
N TRP A 188 -11.69 6.95 12.77
CA TRP A 188 -11.77 8.40 12.60
C TRP A 188 -13.10 8.94 13.12
N TYR A 189 -13.08 10.16 13.68
CA TYR A 189 -14.25 10.80 14.27
C TYR A 189 -14.18 12.33 14.22
N SER A 190 -15.31 12.99 14.43
CA SER A 190 -15.38 14.44 14.59
C SER A 190 -15.04 14.82 16.03
N GLY A 191 -13.89 15.45 16.25
CA GLY A 191 -13.50 15.96 17.57
C GLY A 191 -14.53 16.97 18.11
N SER A 192 -15.00 17.88 17.26
CA SER A 192 -16.03 18.88 17.66
C SER A 192 -17.36 18.22 18.04
N LEU A 193 -17.83 17.20 17.29
CA LEU A 193 -19.08 16.50 17.63
C LEU A 193 -18.96 15.74 18.97
N PHE A 194 -17.80 15.13 19.21
CA PHE A 194 -17.53 14.42 20.47
C PHE A 194 -17.51 15.38 21.66
N GLU A 195 -16.82 16.51 21.52
CA GLU A 195 -16.77 17.56 22.55
C GLU A 195 -18.16 18.12 22.86
N GLU A 196 -18.94 18.46 21.81
CA GLU A 196 -20.30 18.98 21.96
C GLU A 196 -21.22 18.05 22.75
N ASN A 197 -21.06 16.73 22.61
CA ASN A 197 -21.91 15.74 23.26
C ASN A 197 -21.28 15.11 24.50
N GLY A 198 -20.05 15.48 24.88
CA GLY A 198 -19.34 14.88 26.01
C GLY A 198 -18.99 13.42 25.78
N TRP A 199 -18.78 13.01 24.51
CA TRP A 199 -18.38 11.65 24.16
C TRP A 199 -16.87 11.51 24.17
N GLU A 200 -16.41 10.31 24.56
CA GLU A 200 -15.02 9.92 24.48
C GLU A 200 -14.82 8.87 23.36
N PRO A 201 -13.69 8.87 22.65
CA PRO A 201 -13.40 7.80 21.71
C PRO A 201 -13.31 6.44 22.44
N PRO A 202 -13.79 5.35 21.80
CA PRO A 202 -13.81 4.04 22.44
C PRO A 202 -12.38 3.52 22.65
N LYS A 203 -12.13 2.84 23.78
CA LYS A 203 -10.85 2.22 24.14
C LYS A 203 -10.85 0.72 23.92
N THR A 204 -12.02 0.11 23.91
CA THR A 204 -12.25 -1.32 23.68
C THR A 204 -13.51 -1.53 22.83
N TRP A 205 -13.66 -2.71 22.26
CA TRP A 205 -14.90 -3.08 21.56
C TRP A 205 -16.12 -3.03 22.46
N LYS A 206 -15.96 -3.28 23.77
CA LYS A 206 -17.05 -3.21 24.73
C LYS A 206 -17.63 -1.81 24.90
N ASP A 207 -16.84 -0.77 24.64
CA ASP A 207 -17.31 0.63 24.70
C ASP A 207 -18.25 0.99 23.53
N LEU A 208 -18.11 0.28 22.40
CA LEU A 208 -18.86 0.57 21.17
C LEU A 208 -20.37 0.45 21.35
N LYS A 209 -20.84 -0.49 22.16
CA LYS A 209 -22.26 -0.69 22.39
C LYS A 209 -22.89 0.49 23.13
N ALA A 210 -22.21 1.01 24.14
CA ALA A 210 -22.67 2.18 24.90
C ALA A 210 -22.67 3.43 24.03
N LEU A 211 -21.59 3.63 23.25
CA LEU A 211 -21.47 4.75 22.33
C LEU A 211 -22.51 4.67 21.19
N GLY A 212 -22.80 3.46 20.68
CA GLY A 212 -23.85 3.23 19.68
C GLY A 212 -25.25 3.55 20.19
N ALA A 213 -25.54 3.21 21.45
CA ALA A 213 -26.81 3.59 22.10
C ALA A 213 -26.92 5.12 22.21
N ALA A 214 -25.87 5.80 22.69
CA ALA A 214 -25.84 7.26 22.80
C ALA A 214 -25.96 7.96 21.42
N ALA A 215 -25.33 7.41 20.38
CA ALA A 215 -25.50 7.88 19.00
C ALA A 215 -26.96 7.81 18.55
N LYS A 216 -27.60 6.65 18.78
CA LYS A 216 -28.98 6.40 18.38
C LYS A 216 -29.96 7.35 19.08
N GLU A 217 -29.74 7.70 20.35
CA GLU A 217 -30.55 8.71 21.08
C GLU A 217 -30.49 10.09 20.44
N LYS A 218 -29.39 10.39 19.73
CA LYS A 218 -29.19 11.63 18.97
C LYS A 218 -29.58 11.51 17.48
N GLY A 219 -30.23 10.40 17.09
CA GLY A 219 -30.64 10.15 15.71
C GLY A 219 -29.46 9.88 14.77
N LYS A 220 -28.33 9.41 15.30
CA LYS A 220 -27.10 9.08 14.57
C LYS A 220 -26.81 7.58 14.62
N TYR A 221 -25.94 7.13 13.73
CA TYR A 221 -25.39 5.78 13.77
C TYR A 221 -24.01 5.80 14.47
N LEU A 222 -23.58 4.64 14.93
CA LEU A 222 -22.20 4.46 15.40
C LEU A 222 -21.26 4.41 14.20
N PHE A 223 -21.61 3.60 13.20
CA PHE A 223 -20.84 3.36 11.97
C PHE A 223 -21.69 3.49 10.72
N LEU A 224 -21.02 3.73 9.60
CA LEU A 224 -21.55 3.58 8.25
C LEU A 224 -20.42 3.09 7.32
N TRP A 225 -20.76 2.61 6.14
CA TRP A 225 -19.76 2.17 5.15
C TRP A 225 -20.22 2.48 3.72
N GLY A 226 -19.26 2.45 2.79
CA GLY A 226 -19.52 2.44 1.35
C GLY A 226 -19.13 1.11 0.73
N LYS A 227 -19.76 0.77 -0.39
CA LYS A 227 -19.64 -0.52 -1.06
C LYS A 227 -18.19 -0.93 -1.30
N GLU A 228 -17.37 -0.01 -1.84
CA GLU A 228 -15.99 -0.28 -2.22
C GLU A 228 -15.05 -0.30 -0.99
N ALA A 229 -15.48 0.25 0.15
CA ALA A 229 -14.73 0.35 1.40
C ALA A 229 -15.22 -0.62 2.49
N ALA A 230 -16.06 -1.61 2.15
CA ALA A 230 -16.55 -2.58 3.14
C ALA A 230 -15.41 -3.39 3.78
N THR A 231 -14.31 -3.60 3.08
CA THR A 231 -13.10 -4.28 3.60
C THR A 231 -12.33 -3.46 4.63
N TYR A 232 -12.63 -2.18 4.84
CA TYR A 232 -12.10 -1.43 6.00
C TYR A 232 -12.57 -2.04 7.33
N TYR A 233 -13.75 -2.65 7.35
CA TYR A 233 -14.22 -3.40 8.52
C TYR A 233 -13.47 -4.72 8.72
N GLN A 234 -12.97 -5.35 7.65
CA GLN A 234 -12.04 -6.46 7.78
C GLN A 234 -10.73 -6.02 8.45
N THR A 235 -10.17 -4.91 7.98
CA THR A 235 -8.99 -4.30 8.59
C THR A 235 -9.23 -4.05 10.07
N PHE A 236 -10.33 -3.37 10.42
CA PHE A 236 -10.70 -3.09 11.80
C PHE A 236 -10.83 -4.36 12.67
N VAL A 237 -11.47 -5.42 12.15
CA VAL A 237 -11.63 -6.70 12.88
C VAL A 237 -10.30 -7.41 13.08
N ILE A 238 -9.48 -7.52 12.01
CA ILE A 238 -8.18 -8.20 12.08
C ILE A 238 -7.24 -7.43 13.01
N ASP A 239 -7.12 -6.12 12.83
CA ASP A 239 -6.19 -5.29 13.59
C ASP A 239 -6.55 -5.30 15.07
N SER A 240 -7.84 -5.17 15.41
CA SER A 240 -8.31 -5.32 16.78
C SER A 240 -7.98 -6.70 17.38
N ALA A 241 -8.12 -7.77 16.59
CA ALA A 241 -7.79 -9.11 17.03
C ALA A 241 -6.29 -9.30 17.26
N VAL A 242 -5.46 -8.74 16.40
CA VAL A 242 -4.00 -8.75 16.55
C VAL A 242 -3.58 -7.88 17.74
N ILE A 243 -4.19 -6.71 17.93
CA ILE A 243 -3.95 -5.87 19.12
C ILE A 243 -4.33 -6.63 20.39
N GLN A 244 -5.39 -7.43 20.37
CA GLN A 244 -5.81 -8.23 21.54
C GLN A 244 -4.87 -9.40 21.84
N SER A 245 -4.43 -10.14 20.79
CA SER A 245 -3.81 -11.47 20.95
C SER A 245 -2.45 -11.63 20.23
N GLY A 246 -1.93 -10.60 19.60
CA GLY A 246 -0.60 -10.60 18.96
C GLY A 246 -0.46 -11.61 17.81
N ASP A 247 0.69 -12.24 17.76
CA ASP A 247 1.06 -13.19 16.72
C ASP A 247 0.24 -14.48 16.74
N ASP A 248 -0.46 -14.80 17.80
CA ASP A 248 -1.38 -15.93 17.88
C ASP A 248 -2.54 -15.78 16.84
N VAL A 249 -2.90 -14.53 16.52
CA VAL A 249 -3.86 -14.21 15.45
C VAL A 249 -3.15 -13.89 14.14
N ARG A 250 -2.10 -13.07 14.22
CA ARG A 250 -1.43 -12.54 13.02
C ARG A 250 -0.80 -13.63 12.17
N LEU A 251 0.05 -14.47 12.76
CA LEU A 251 0.79 -15.48 11.99
C LEU A 251 -0.10 -16.52 11.29
N PRO A 252 -1.15 -17.08 11.92
CA PRO A 252 -2.08 -17.95 11.23
C PRO A 252 -2.77 -17.31 10.01
N LEU A 253 -3.16 -16.02 10.11
CA LEU A 253 -3.75 -15.28 8.98
C LEU A 253 -2.73 -15.04 7.87
N GLU A 254 -1.52 -14.61 8.22
CA GLU A 254 -0.44 -14.31 7.28
C GLU A 254 0.05 -15.56 6.54
N ASN A 255 0.14 -16.69 7.24
CA ASN A 255 0.62 -17.96 6.70
C ASN A 255 -0.51 -18.85 6.14
N LEU A 256 -1.72 -18.29 6.00
CA LEU A 256 -2.88 -18.97 5.38
C LEU A 256 -3.24 -20.29 6.09
N GLU A 257 -3.16 -20.35 7.42
CA GLU A 257 -3.41 -21.58 8.16
C GLU A 257 -4.87 -22.03 8.10
N GLU A 258 -5.07 -23.34 8.26
CA GLU A 258 -6.39 -23.93 8.35
C GLU A 258 -7.11 -23.43 9.61
N GLY A 259 -8.33 -22.91 9.45
CA GLY A 259 -9.13 -22.42 10.57
C GLY A 259 -8.66 -21.09 11.14
N CYS A 260 -7.75 -20.34 10.49
CA CYS A 260 -7.27 -19.07 11.01
C CYS A 260 -8.40 -18.06 11.32
N TRP A 261 -9.46 -18.03 10.52
CA TRP A 261 -10.63 -17.20 10.79
C TRP A 261 -11.50 -17.69 11.96
N SER A 262 -11.28 -18.90 12.45
CA SER A 262 -11.99 -19.46 13.62
C SER A 262 -11.29 -19.17 14.95
N HIS A 263 -10.24 -18.35 14.94
CA HIS A 263 -9.55 -17.95 16.17
C HIS A 263 -10.54 -17.30 17.16
N PRO A 264 -10.53 -17.66 18.47
CA PRO A 264 -11.52 -17.19 19.45
C PRO A 264 -11.66 -15.68 19.51
N THR A 265 -10.57 -14.93 19.41
CA THR A 265 -10.57 -13.46 19.43
C THR A 265 -11.27 -12.88 18.19
N LEU A 266 -11.01 -13.43 16.99
CA LEU A 266 -11.71 -13.02 15.78
C LEU A 266 -13.21 -13.30 15.88
N GLN A 267 -13.58 -14.47 16.41
CA GLN A 267 -14.98 -14.83 16.59
C GLN A 267 -15.70 -13.93 17.61
N ALA A 268 -15.02 -13.53 18.69
CA ALA A 268 -15.56 -12.59 19.66
C ALA A 268 -15.82 -11.20 19.03
N ILE A 269 -14.86 -10.68 18.27
CA ILE A 269 -14.97 -9.38 17.58
C ILE A 269 -16.04 -9.42 16.48
N LEU A 270 -16.08 -10.47 15.66
CA LEU A 270 -17.11 -10.63 14.63
C LEU A 270 -18.50 -10.72 15.25
N THR A 271 -18.63 -11.37 16.42
CA THR A 271 -19.90 -11.46 17.16
C THR A 271 -20.34 -10.09 17.66
N GLU A 272 -19.43 -9.31 18.25
CA GLU A 272 -19.74 -7.96 18.72
C GLU A 272 -20.14 -7.04 17.56
N LEU A 273 -19.41 -7.10 16.41
CA LEU A 273 -19.78 -6.33 15.22
C LEU A 273 -21.17 -6.74 14.69
N HIS A 274 -21.46 -8.03 14.65
CA HIS A 274 -22.77 -8.53 14.28
C HIS A 274 -23.86 -8.01 15.22
N ASP A 275 -23.62 -8.01 16.53
CA ASP A 275 -24.57 -7.48 17.53
C ASP A 275 -24.80 -5.98 17.35
N LEU A 276 -23.77 -5.18 17.03
CA LEU A 276 -23.90 -3.76 16.69
C LEU A 276 -24.78 -3.55 15.45
N ILE A 277 -24.61 -4.40 14.42
CA ILE A 277 -25.43 -4.38 13.21
C ILE A 277 -26.89 -4.69 13.55
N GLN A 278 -27.15 -5.76 14.31
CA GLN A 278 -28.50 -6.18 14.70
C GLN A 278 -29.19 -5.15 15.63
N ALA A 279 -28.43 -4.43 16.45
CA ALA A 279 -28.94 -3.33 17.27
C ALA A 279 -29.31 -2.08 16.46
N GLY A 280 -28.96 -2.05 15.15
CA GLY A 280 -29.19 -0.92 14.26
C GLY A 280 -28.26 0.25 14.55
N TYR A 281 -27.03 -0.01 15.03
CA TYR A 281 -26.00 1.00 15.25
C TYR A 281 -25.13 1.20 14.02
N VAL A 282 -25.17 0.29 13.05
CA VAL A 282 -24.54 0.44 11.74
C VAL A 282 -25.59 0.89 10.74
N LYS A 283 -25.32 1.96 10.00
CA LYS A 283 -26.25 2.49 9.01
C LYS A 283 -26.52 1.46 7.91
N PRO A 284 -27.79 1.10 7.63
CA PRO A 284 -28.11 0.14 6.58
C PRO A 284 -27.91 0.73 5.18
N GLY A 285 -27.72 -0.15 4.18
CA GLY A 285 -27.70 0.25 2.76
C GLY A 285 -26.34 0.71 2.24
N GLY A 286 -25.25 0.55 3.00
CA GLY A 286 -23.90 0.88 2.56
C GLY A 286 -23.46 0.12 1.33
N GLY A 287 -23.92 -1.12 1.12
CA GLY A 287 -23.68 -1.91 -0.08
C GLY A 287 -24.22 -1.29 -1.39
N GLY A 288 -25.10 -0.29 -1.30
CA GLY A 288 -25.59 0.52 -2.43
C GLY A 288 -25.00 1.92 -2.49
N THR A 289 -24.16 2.30 -1.52
CA THR A 289 -23.57 3.64 -1.39
C THR A 289 -22.12 3.62 -1.86
N GLN A 290 -21.72 4.51 -2.73
CA GLN A 290 -20.30 4.69 -3.11
C GLN A 290 -19.48 5.11 -1.89
N PHE A 291 -18.21 4.70 -1.81
CA PHE A 291 -17.37 4.95 -0.64
C PHE A 291 -17.18 6.45 -0.34
N THR A 292 -16.94 7.28 -1.37
CA THR A 292 -16.82 8.73 -1.20
C THR A 292 -18.12 9.40 -0.75
N GLN A 293 -19.28 8.85 -1.15
CA GLN A 293 -20.58 9.30 -0.65
C GLN A 293 -20.77 8.91 0.82
N ALA A 294 -20.36 7.70 1.21
CA ALA A 294 -20.41 7.27 2.60
C ALA A 294 -19.50 8.14 3.48
N GLN A 295 -18.29 8.45 3.01
CA GLN A 295 -17.38 9.37 3.70
C GLN A 295 -18.01 10.77 3.87
N ALA A 296 -18.69 11.30 2.85
CA ALA A 296 -19.40 12.57 2.95
C ALA A 296 -20.56 12.51 3.97
N GLN A 297 -21.33 11.42 4.00
CA GLN A 297 -22.37 11.19 5.02
C GLN A 297 -21.77 11.21 6.44
N TRP A 298 -20.55 10.72 6.62
CA TRP A 298 -19.85 10.78 7.89
C TRP A 298 -19.25 12.16 8.18
N SER A 299 -18.48 12.74 7.26
CA SER A 299 -17.68 13.95 7.52
C SER A 299 -18.44 15.27 7.28
N LEU A 300 -19.40 15.29 6.35
CA LEU A 300 -20.21 16.47 6.05
C LEU A 300 -21.54 16.44 6.81
N ASP A 301 -22.29 15.35 6.66
CA ASP A 301 -23.64 15.23 7.21
C ASP A 301 -23.61 14.78 8.69
N GLN A 302 -22.50 14.24 9.15
CA GLN A 302 -22.29 13.72 10.52
C GLN A 302 -23.39 12.70 10.92
N GLU A 303 -23.78 11.82 9.99
CA GLU A 303 -24.78 10.80 10.22
C GLU A 303 -24.30 9.64 11.11
N ALA A 304 -22.97 9.43 11.16
CA ALA A 304 -22.34 8.44 12.03
C ALA A 304 -21.19 9.06 12.82
N LEU A 305 -20.87 8.43 13.97
CA LEU A 305 -19.84 8.91 14.89
C LEU A 305 -18.44 8.52 14.41
N LEU A 306 -18.30 7.27 14.00
CA LEU A 306 -17.01 6.61 13.74
C LEU A 306 -16.92 6.13 12.30
N TYR A 307 -15.70 6.20 11.73
CA TYR A 307 -15.42 5.69 10.40
C TYR A 307 -14.05 4.97 10.37
N PRO A 308 -14.01 3.64 10.18
CA PRO A 308 -12.77 2.91 9.98
C PRO A 308 -12.12 3.32 8.67
N SER A 309 -10.88 3.76 8.69
CA SER A 309 -10.11 4.15 7.47
C SER A 309 -8.62 4.26 7.77
N GLY A 310 -7.85 4.65 6.76
CA GLY A 310 -6.44 4.98 6.90
C GLY A 310 -6.17 6.49 6.89
N SER A 311 -4.91 6.84 7.06
CA SER A 311 -4.40 8.21 7.15
C SER A 311 -4.70 9.11 5.94
N TRP A 312 -5.09 8.55 4.80
CA TRP A 312 -5.47 9.28 3.59
C TRP A 312 -6.83 10.00 3.68
N ILE A 313 -7.68 9.66 4.66
CA ILE A 313 -9.08 10.10 4.69
C ILE A 313 -9.25 11.62 4.78
N GLU A 314 -8.37 12.32 5.50
CA GLU A 314 -8.46 13.77 5.59
C GLU A 314 -8.18 14.42 4.23
N ASN A 315 -7.12 13.99 3.53
CA ASN A 315 -6.80 14.51 2.21
C ASN A 315 -7.91 14.18 1.18
N GLU A 316 -8.45 12.96 1.23
CA GLU A 316 -9.52 12.50 0.37
C GLU A 316 -10.81 13.32 0.58
N MET A 317 -11.12 13.68 1.84
CA MET A 317 -12.34 14.40 2.20
C MET A 317 -12.16 15.91 2.33
N LYS A 318 -10.98 16.46 2.10
CA LYS A 318 -10.60 17.87 2.29
C LYS A 318 -11.61 18.89 1.73
N LYS A 319 -12.29 18.55 0.62
CA LYS A 319 -13.24 19.44 -0.06
C LYS A 319 -14.70 19.23 0.37
N THR A 320 -14.99 18.16 1.11
CA THR A 320 -16.36 17.74 1.42
C THR A 320 -16.63 17.58 2.92
N THR A 321 -15.62 17.82 3.76
CA THR A 321 -15.78 17.78 5.22
C THR A 321 -16.48 19.05 5.72
N LYS A 322 -17.35 18.90 6.72
CA LYS A 322 -18.05 20.00 7.38
C LYS A 322 -17.08 20.99 8.01
N ASP A 323 -17.35 22.27 7.86
CA ASP A 323 -16.56 23.31 8.53
C ASP A 323 -16.52 23.08 10.05
N GLY A 324 -15.31 23.14 10.63
CA GLY A 324 -15.11 22.93 12.07
C GLY A 324 -15.22 21.49 12.53
N PHE A 325 -15.18 20.51 11.64
CA PHE A 325 -15.30 19.08 11.97
C PHE A 325 -14.21 18.58 12.92
N GLN A 326 -13.00 19.14 12.86
CA GLN A 326 -11.84 18.69 13.65
C GLN A 326 -11.63 17.19 13.54
N MET A 327 -11.25 16.72 12.37
CA MET A 327 -10.99 15.30 12.14
C MET A 327 -9.93 14.79 13.09
N LYS A 328 -10.23 13.77 13.88
CA LYS A 328 -9.31 13.09 14.80
C LYS A 328 -9.34 11.60 14.55
N GLY A 329 -8.22 10.94 14.84
CA GLY A 329 -8.09 9.50 14.75
C GLY A 329 -7.64 8.88 16.06
N VAL A 330 -8.06 7.65 16.30
CA VAL A 330 -7.50 6.76 17.31
C VAL A 330 -7.15 5.43 16.64
N ARG A 331 -6.10 4.74 17.13
CA ARG A 331 -5.78 3.39 16.65
C ARG A 331 -6.98 2.46 16.84
N GLU A 332 -7.02 1.37 16.10
CA GLU A 332 -7.96 0.29 16.41
C GLU A 332 -7.75 -0.16 17.86
N MET A 333 -8.84 -0.64 18.47
CA MET A 333 -8.86 -0.97 19.89
C MET A 333 -8.86 -2.47 20.12
N PRO A 334 -8.31 -2.95 21.26
CA PRO A 334 -8.45 -4.35 21.67
C PRO A 334 -9.92 -4.70 21.94
N PHE A 335 -10.21 -5.99 21.97
CA PHE A 335 -11.55 -6.47 22.33
C PHE A 335 -11.95 -6.04 23.75
N ASP A 336 -11.01 -6.16 24.69
CA ASP A 336 -11.18 -5.74 26.10
C ASP A 336 -9.82 -5.38 26.74
N ASP A 337 -9.83 -5.07 28.03
CA ASP A 337 -8.66 -4.64 28.79
C ASP A 337 -7.59 -5.75 29.02
N ASN A 338 -7.84 -6.99 28.55
CA ASN A 338 -6.94 -8.11 28.70
C ASN A 338 -6.03 -8.34 27.46
N ALA A 339 -5.74 -7.30 26.71
CA ALA A 339 -4.83 -7.38 25.56
C ALA A 339 -3.44 -7.90 25.96
N THR A 340 -2.90 -8.81 25.15
CA THR A 340 -1.58 -9.41 25.42
C THR A 340 -0.42 -8.59 24.80
N THR A 341 -0.76 -7.63 23.93
CA THR A 341 0.23 -6.77 23.26
C THR A 341 0.52 -5.51 24.10
N PRO A 342 1.65 -4.84 23.85
CA PRO A 342 1.98 -3.59 24.56
C PRO A 342 0.93 -2.49 24.32
N ALA A 343 0.82 -1.59 25.28
CA ALA A 343 0.04 -0.36 25.08
C ALA A 343 0.58 0.43 23.86
N GLY A 344 -0.32 0.94 23.02
CA GLY A 344 0.07 1.63 21.79
C GLY A 344 0.30 0.71 20.58
N PHE A 345 0.39 -0.61 20.75
CA PHE A 345 0.58 -1.57 19.65
C PHE A 345 -0.48 -1.36 18.57
N MET A 346 -0.07 -1.17 17.32
CA MET A 346 -0.98 -0.80 16.23
C MET A 346 -0.52 -1.35 14.89
N ARG A 347 -1.47 -1.47 13.96
CA ARG A 347 -1.10 -1.64 12.57
C ARG A 347 -0.54 -0.34 12.02
N ALA A 348 0.62 -0.43 11.46
CA ALA A 348 1.18 0.61 10.63
C ALA A 348 1.69 -0.07 9.36
N GLU A 349 1.19 0.39 8.25
CA GLU A 349 1.74 0.01 6.96
C GLU A 349 2.46 1.21 6.40
N ALA A 350 3.57 0.91 5.82
CA ALA A 350 4.11 1.83 4.90
C ALA A 350 3.27 1.67 3.61
N GLY A 351 2.46 2.65 3.30
CA GLY A 351 1.70 2.74 2.06
C GLY A 351 2.53 3.33 0.93
N GLU A 352 1.96 3.32 -0.26
CA GLU A 352 2.64 3.77 -1.47
C GLU A 352 3.99 3.04 -1.64
N PRO A 353 3.97 1.71 -1.94
CA PRO A 353 5.18 0.91 -2.10
C PRO A 353 5.89 1.22 -3.43
N PHE A 354 6.99 1.93 -3.35
CA PHE A 354 7.85 2.23 -4.48
C PHE A 354 8.81 1.09 -4.76
N ILE A 355 8.83 0.64 -6.00
CA ILE A 355 9.67 -0.45 -6.51
C ILE A 355 10.53 0.01 -7.70
N VAL A 356 11.70 -0.55 -7.83
CA VAL A 356 12.62 -0.36 -8.95
C VAL A 356 12.78 -1.69 -9.67
N PRO A 357 12.29 -1.83 -10.92
CA PRO A 357 12.48 -3.07 -11.67
C PRO A 357 13.93 -3.23 -12.16
N SER A 358 14.51 -4.44 -12.01
CA SER A 358 15.89 -4.75 -12.40
C SER A 358 16.14 -4.70 -13.93
N LYS A 359 15.07 -4.86 -14.73
CA LYS A 359 15.12 -4.73 -16.19
C LYS A 359 14.73 -3.35 -16.70
N ALA A 360 14.60 -2.37 -15.81
CA ALA A 360 14.38 -0.99 -16.19
C ALA A 360 15.55 -0.45 -17.05
N LYS A 361 15.30 0.62 -17.78
CA LYS A 361 16.35 1.24 -18.60
C LYS A 361 17.35 2.02 -17.77
N ASN A 362 16.91 2.59 -16.67
CA ASN A 362 17.69 3.44 -15.77
C ASN A 362 17.30 3.18 -14.31
N PRO A 363 17.56 1.98 -13.75
CA PRO A 363 17.24 1.68 -12.35
C PRO A 363 17.99 2.58 -11.37
N GLU A 364 19.19 3.04 -11.73
CA GLU A 364 19.97 4.00 -10.96
C GLU A 364 19.22 5.34 -10.81
N GLY A 365 18.60 5.82 -11.89
CA GLY A 365 17.75 7.02 -11.87
C GLY A 365 16.47 6.81 -11.04
N GLY A 366 15.89 5.62 -11.08
CA GLY A 366 14.75 5.25 -10.22
C GLY A 366 15.11 5.29 -8.74
N LYS A 367 16.27 4.72 -8.35
CA LYS A 367 16.79 4.78 -6.97
C LYS A 367 17.09 6.21 -6.52
N GLU A 368 17.65 7.03 -7.41
CA GLU A 368 17.96 8.44 -7.10
C GLU A 368 16.70 9.28 -6.91
N LEU A 369 15.65 9.06 -7.72
CA LEU A 369 14.38 9.73 -7.51
C LEU A 369 13.77 9.32 -6.15
N LEU A 370 13.87 8.05 -5.78
CA LEU A 370 13.43 7.57 -4.49
C LEU A 370 14.26 8.17 -3.33
N ARG A 371 15.60 8.27 -3.48
CA ARG A 371 16.47 8.98 -2.53
C ARG A 371 16.05 10.44 -2.36
N THR A 372 15.73 11.11 -3.47
CA THR A 372 15.25 12.50 -3.45
C THR A 372 13.91 12.62 -2.72
N MET A 373 12.99 11.69 -2.93
CA MET A 373 11.71 11.66 -2.19
C MET A 373 11.92 11.52 -0.68
N LEU A 374 12.93 10.77 -0.25
CA LEU A 374 13.28 10.56 1.15
C LEU A 374 14.09 11.72 1.77
N SER A 375 14.35 12.81 1.03
CA SER A 375 14.94 14.01 1.60
C SER A 375 13.98 14.73 2.54
N LYS A 376 14.51 15.49 3.49
CA LYS A 376 13.70 16.28 4.41
C LYS A 376 12.82 17.29 3.68
N GLU A 377 13.35 17.92 2.61
CA GLU A 377 12.60 18.89 1.79
C GLU A 377 11.37 18.24 1.14
N SER A 378 11.57 17.14 0.41
CA SER A 378 10.49 16.45 -0.30
C SER A 378 9.46 15.85 0.67
N ALA A 379 9.91 15.19 1.73
CA ALA A 379 9.04 14.57 2.73
C ALA A 379 8.21 15.61 3.51
N THR A 380 8.80 16.76 3.87
CA THR A 380 8.05 17.85 4.53
C THR A 380 7.00 18.46 3.60
N ALA A 381 7.35 18.66 2.31
CA ALA A 381 6.39 19.14 1.32
C ALA A 381 5.19 18.23 1.17
N PHE A 382 5.44 16.89 1.07
CA PHE A 382 4.39 15.89 1.06
C PHE A 382 3.48 16.00 2.30
N SER A 383 4.05 15.92 3.50
CA SER A 383 3.27 15.89 4.75
C SER A 383 2.43 17.15 4.93
N LYS A 384 2.96 18.32 4.55
CA LYS A 384 2.24 19.59 4.59
C LYS A 384 1.08 19.66 3.58
N GLU A 385 1.27 19.11 2.39
CA GLU A 385 0.27 19.19 1.33
C GLU A 385 -0.79 18.09 1.45
N LYS A 386 -0.36 16.87 1.77
CA LYS A 386 -1.22 15.68 1.80
C LYS A 386 -1.81 15.38 3.18
N LEU A 387 -1.36 16.09 4.22
CA LEU A 387 -1.81 15.92 5.61
C LEU A 387 -1.66 14.47 6.10
N ALA A 388 -0.55 13.85 5.68
CA ALA A 388 -0.18 12.49 6.05
C ALA A 388 1.33 12.40 6.32
N PRO A 389 1.79 11.58 7.28
CA PRO A 389 3.22 11.42 7.55
C PRO A 389 3.86 10.56 6.45
N THR A 390 5.11 10.86 6.10
CA THR A 390 5.95 9.94 5.36
C THR A 390 6.69 9.02 6.34
N VAL A 391 7.44 8.05 5.80
CA VAL A 391 8.33 7.21 6.62
C VAL A 391 9.53 7.99 7.21
N VAL A 392 9.75 9.24 6.79
CA VAL A 392 10.81 10.11 7.32
C VAL A 392 10.32 10.76 8.61
N LYS A 393 11.07 10.59 9.71
CA LYS A 393 10.74 11.14 11.03
C LYS A 393 11.15 12.61 11.16
N ASP A 394 10.61 13.30 12.15
CA ASP A 394 10.92 14.69 12.53
C ASP A 394 10.67 15.74 11.43
N ILE A 395 9.66 15.51 10.58
CA ILE A 395 9.27 16.42 9.50
C ILE A 395 7.93 17.12 9.72
N VAL A 396 7.09 16.58 10.62
CA VAL A 396 5.77 17.14 10.94
C VAL A 396 5.91 17.97 12.23
N PRO A 397 5.53 19.26 12.23
CA PRO A 397 5.51 20.07 13.44
C PRO A 397 4.37 19.68 14.39
N ASP A 398 4.44 20.10 15.65
CA ASP A 398 3.47 19.78 16.70
C ASP A 398 2.03 20.18 16.36
N ASP A 399 1.85 21.23 15.55
CA ASP A 399 0.52 21.68 15.10
C ASP A 399 0.00 20.94 13.86
N GLY A 400 0.75 19.96 13.35
CA GLY A 400 0.37 19.17 12.17
C GLY A 400 0.09 20.02 10.92
N PHE A 401 0.75 21.16 10.76
CA PHE A 401 0.42 22.17 9.74
C PHE A 401 -1.04 22.65 9.79
N GLY A 402 -1.66 22.62 10.98
CA GLY A 402 -3.07 22.98 11.20
C GLY A 402 -4.06 21.83 11.05
N SER A 403 -3.59 20.60 10.83
CA SER A 403 -4.42 19.39 10.71
C SER A 403 -4.51 18.65 12.04
N THR A 404 -5.71 18.54 12.61
CA THR A 404 -5.96 17.72 13.82
C THR A 404 -5.87 16.23 13.53
N ALA A 405 -6.12 15.81 12.30
CA ALA A 405 -5.95 14.42 11.87
C ALA A 405 -4.47 14.04 11.78
N LEU A 406 -3.63 14.89 11.20
CA LEU A 406 -2.19 14.65 11.14
C LEU A 406 -1.55 14.62 12.54
N VAL A 407 -2.00 15.52 13.46
CA VAL A 407 -1.59 15.45 14.88
C VAL A 407 -1.94 14.08 15.46
N SER A 408 -3.19 13.61 15.30
CA SER A 408 -3.59 12.29 15.81
C SER A 408 -2.75 11.14 15.24
N GLN A 409 -2.38 11.20 13.95
CA GLN A 409 -1.51 10.21 13.32
C GLN A 409 -0.12 10.17 13.96
N VAL A 410 0.49 11.33 14.15
CA VAL A 410 1.82 11.43 14.78
C VAL A 410 1.77 10.96 16.23
N GLU A 411 0.72 11.31 16.97
CA GLU A 411 0.50 10.84 18.36
C GLU A 411 0.36 9.30 18.42
N MET A 412 -0.41 8.69 17.50
CA MET A 412 -0.53 7.22 17.41
C MET A 412 0.81 6.56 17.12
N ILE A 413 1.58 7.08 16.16
CA ILE A 413 2.91 6.58 15.82
C ILE A 413 3.87 6.71 17.01
N ALA A 414 3.88 7.85 17.69
CA ALA A 414 4.72 8.08 18.87
C ALA A 414 4.35 7.13 20.02
N ALA A 415 3.06 6.90 20.24
CA ALA A 415 2.57 5.97 21.27
C ALA A 415 2.93 4.50 20.96
N ALA A 416 2.97 4.13 19.70
CA ALA A 416 3.35 2.78 19.25
C ALA A 416 4.85 2.52 19.42
N GLY A 417 5.71 3.51 19.16
CA GLY A 417 7.16 3.33 19.15
C GLY A 417 7.57 2.21 18.19
N SER A 418 8.23 1.18 18.71
CA SER A 418 8.55 -0.04 17.94
C SER A 418 7.42 -1.09 17.91
N GLY A 419 6.31 -0.84 18.62
CA GLY A 419 5.17 -1.75 18.73
C GLY A 419 4.23 -1.66 17.54
N MET A 420 4.69 -2.05 16.34
CA MET A 420 3.92 -1.99 15.10
C MET A 420 3.88 -3.35 14.43
N PHE A 421 2.77 -3.63 13.74
CA PHE A 421 2.62 -4.82 12.91
C PHE A 421 2.07 -4.48 11.54
N THR A 422 2.22 -5.40 10.61
CA THR A 422 1.66 -5.33 9.26
C THR A 422 0.82 -6.57 8.99
N ILE A 423 -0.13 -6.44 8.06
CA ILE A 423 -0.90 -7.56 7.48
C ILE A 423 -0.71 -7.53 5.98
N MET A 424 -0.05 -8.53 5.46
CA MET A 424 0.38 -8.60 4.05
C MET A 424 -0.45 -9.56 3.20
N SER A 425 -0.94 -10.65 3.78
CA SER A 425 -1.51 -11.81 3.06
C SER A 425 -2.64 -11.43 2.09
N THR A 426 -3.52 -10.51 2.47
CA THR A 426 -4.63 -10.06 1.61
C THR A 426 -4.13 -9.46 0.29
N ASN A 427 -3.15 -8.56 0.36
CA ASN A 427 -2.56 -7.91 -0.81
C ASN A 427 -1.56 -8.83 -1.52
N LEU A 428 -0.77 -9.57 -0.76
CA LEU A 428 0.23 -10.52 -1.26
C LEU A 428 -0.39 -11.55 -2.21
N TYR A 429 -1.59 -12.03 -1.88
CA TYR A 429 -2.29 -13.06 -2.65
C TYR A 429 -3.51 -12.54 -3.42
N GLY A 430 -3.73 -11.22 -3.48
CA GLY A 430 -4.78 -10.59 -4.27
C GLY A 430 -6.21 -10.92 -3.84
N MET A 431 -6.42 -11.21 -2.55
CA MET A 431 -7.73 -11.66 -2.02
C MET A 431 -8.75 -10.52 -1.83
N ASN A 432 -8.32 -9.25 -1.89
CA ASN A 432 -9.15 -8.11 -1.50
C ASN A 432 -10.47 -8.02 -2.29
N SER A 433 -10.42 -8.22 -3.61
CA SER A 433 -11.61 -8.17 -4.48
C SER A 433 -12.63 -9.26 -4.16
N ASP A 434 -12.16 -10.46 -3.78
CA ASP A 434 -13.03 -11.59 -3.45
C ASP A 434 -13.65 -11.45 -2.03
N GLN A 435 -12.99 -10.74 -1.13
CA GLN A 435 -13.48 -10.45 0.22
C GLN A 435 -14.55 -9.36 0.25
N LEU A 436 -14.49 -8.41 -0.67
CA LEU A 436 -15.37 -7.24 -0.70
C LEU A 436 -16.89 -7.58 -0.70
N PRO A 437 -17.42 -8.49 -1.54
CA PRO A 437 -18.84 -8.86 -1.52
C PRO A 437 -19.25 -9.58 -0.22
N ILE A 438 -18.34 -10.31 0.41
CA ILE A 438 -18.58 -11.00 1.68
C ILE A 438 -18.83 -9.94 2.78
N TRP A 439 -17.94 -8.97 2.90
CA TRP A 439 -18.06 -7.89 3.89
C TRP A 439 -19.29 -7.00 3.65
N ASN A 440 -19.62 -6.69 2.40
CA ASN A 440 -20.86 -5.97 2.08
C ASN A 440 -22.10 -6.73 2.57
N SER A 441 -22.15 -8.05 2.36
CA SER A 441 -23.28 -8.88 2.81
C SER A 441 -23.36 -8.97 4.33
N PHE A 442 -22.24 -9.06 5.03
CA PHE A 442 -22.19 -9.11 6.49
C PHE A 442 -22.63 -7.77 7.10
N LEU A 443 -22.11 -6.65 6.62
CA LEU A 443 -22.47 -5.31 7.10
C LEU A 443 -23.94 -4.94 6.83
N ASP A 444 -24.53 -5.48 5.77
CA ASP A 444 -25.96 -5.38 5.49
C ASP A 444 -26.83 -6.26 6.44
N GLY A 445 -26.20 -7.03 7.34
CA GLY A 445 -26.91 -7.93 8.27
C GLY A 445 -27.50 -9.18 7.60
N LYS A 446 -27.04 -9.50 6.38
CA LYS A 446 -27.54 -10.64 5.57
C LYS A 446 -26.78 -11.94 5.82
N MET A 447 -25.75 -11.91 6.65
CA MET A 447 -24.84 -13.04 6.89
C MET A 447 -24.58 -13.19 8.39
N SER A 448 -24.61 -14.40 8.88
CA SER A 448 -24.23 -14.74 10.25
C SER A 448 -22.71 -14.78 10.44
N VAL A 449 -22.25 -14.76 11.69
CA VAL A 449 -20.82 -14.90 12.02
C VAL A 449 -20.24 -16.22 11.48
N ALA A 450 -20.99 -17.32 11.59
CA ALA A 450 -20.54 -18.62 11.05
C ALA A 450 -20.39 -18.61 9.53
N GLU A 451 -21.26 -17.91 8.81
CA GLU A 451 -21.22 -17.82 7.34
C GLU A 451 -20.06 -16.93 6.86
N ILE A 452 -19.84 -15.76 7.47
CA ILE A 452 -18.68 -14.93 7.09
C ILE A 452 -17.38 -15.65 7.39
N THR A 453 -17.24 -16.27 8.56
CA THR A 453 -16.07 -17.08 8.91
C THR A 453 -15.78 -18.15 7.88
N LYS A 454 -16.81 -18.92 7.50
CA LYS A 454 -16.68 -19.98 6.49
C LYS A 454 -16.25 -19.43 5.12
N GLN A 455 -16.82 -18.31 4.68
CA GLN A 455 -16.51 -17.75 3.37
C GLN A 455 -15.09 -17.15 3.33
N LEU A 456 -14.68 -16.42 4.36
CA LEU A 456 -13.32 -15.86 4.45
C LEU A 456 -12.28 -16.99 4.57
N GLN A 457 -12.54 -18.03 5.38
CA GLN A 457 -11.67 -19.20 5.43
C GLN A 457 -11.59 -19.90 4.08
N GLY A 458 -12.70 -20.00 3.34
CA GLY A 458 -12.73 -20.61 2.00
C GLY A 458 -11.84 -19.89 0.98
N LEU A 459 -11.70 -18.55 1.10
CA LEU A 459 -10.77 -17.79 0.26
C LEU A 459 -9.30 -18.09 0.63
N VAL A 460 -9.01 -18.14 1.92
CA VAL A 460 -7.69 -18.53 2.42
C VAL A 460 -7.33 -19.95 1.97
N ASP A 461 -8.25 -20.91 2.13
CA ASP A 461 -8.05 -22.29 1.73
C ASP A 461 -7.83 -22.46 0.22
N LYS A 462 -8.53 -21.66 -0.58
CA LYS A 462 -8.35 -21.63 -2.05
C LYS A 462 -6.91 -21.25 -2.41
N VAL A 463 -6.37 -20.18 -1.81
CA VAL A 463 -4.99 -19.75 -2.04
C VAL A 463 -4.00 -20.77 -1.48
N ARG A 464 -4.22 -21.26 -0.25
CA ARG A 464 -3.36 -22.26 0.39
C ARG A 464 -3.20 -23.53 -0.45
N ASN A 465 -4.29 -24.02 -1.03
CA ASN A 465 -4.31 -25.27 -1.78
C ASN A 465 -3.93 -25.11 -3.26
N ASP A 466 -3.76 -23.90 -3.76
CA ASP A 466 -3.31 -23.65 -5.12
C ASP A 466 -1.79 -23.84 -5.23
N SER A 467 -1.37 -24.93 -5.88
CA SER A 467 0.05 -25.24 -6.09
C SER A 467 0.75 -24.31 -7.08
N SER A 468 0.01 -23.51 -7.84
CA SER A 468 0.57 -22.53 -8.76
C SER A 468 0.98 -21.21 -8.06
N VAL A 469 0.48 -20.99 -6.84
CA VAL A 469 0.80 -19.81 -6.02
C VAL A 469 2.00 -20.12 -5.13
N THR A 470 3.07 -19.35 -5.26
CA THR A 470 4.20 -19.38 -4.32
C THR A 470 3.78 -18.75 -3.01
N LYS A 471 3.90 -19.48 -1.89
CA LYS A 471 3.61 -18.99 -0.54
C LYS A 471 4.90 -18.49 0.09
N ILE A 472 4.80 -17.34 0.73
CA ILE A 472 5.91 -16.72 1.47
C ILE A 472 5.61 -16.90 2.95
N GLU A 473 6.55 -17.51 3.69
CA GLU A 473 6.44 -17.65 5.14
C GLU A 473 6.69 -16.30 5.82
N ILE A 474 5.73 -15.85 6.61
CA ILE A 474 5.80 -14.65 7.44
C ILE A 474 6.16 -15.07 8.86
N LYS A 475 7.15 -14.40 9.45
CA LYS A 475 7.69 -14.68 10.80
C LYS A 475 7.35 -13.59 11.78
#